data_ae07fd73e950e5221a098a683f9e5bb9
#
_entry.id   ae07fd73e950e5221a098a683f9e5bb9
#
_cell.length_a   1.000
_cell.length_b   1.000
_cell.length_c   1.000
_cell.angle_alpha   90.00
_cell.angle_beta   90.00
_cell.angle_gamma   90.00
#
_symmetry.space_group_name_H-M   'P 1'
#
loop_
_entity.id
_entity.type
_entity.pdbx_description
1 polymer ?
#
loop_
_entity_poly.entity_id
_entity_poly.type
_entity_poly.pdbx_seq_one_letter_code
_entity_poly.pdbx_strand_id
1 'polypeptide(L)'
;MTRSEQLFERAVKRIPGGVNSPVRSYGAIGEAPRFIEKADKCYIYDVDGNRYVDYIDSWGPMILGHNFPEIRESVIKACENGLSFGCATGIEVEIAEFICEHIPHVDMIRMVNSGTEAVMSAIRAARGFTGKDKIIKFAGCYHGHSDCLLVSAGSGVMASGIPDSAGVPKGCTQDTMTATYNDAASVEALLKQEEGNVAAVIVEAVGANMGVVPPKPGFLKRLRELCDEHNCLLIFDEVITGFRLAFGGAAEYFGIRPDLVTYGKIIGAGMPVGAYGGRKEIMDLISPCGPVYQAGTLSGNPVAMAAGFTQLKYLYEHQEIYKDLKIKGEKLYGGLKKIVEEKGLPYQVNYDSSLASIFFTDQEVKDYVSAKTSDLDLFAKYFKGMLKRGIHLAPSQFEAMFLSTAHTDEVIDETLDAMRGALGDL
;
A
#
# COMPACT_ATOMS: atom_id res chain seq x y z
N MET A 1 -4.62 -15.86 -31.06
CA MET A 1 -4.24 -16.01 -29.65
C MET A 1 -2.87 -15.39 -29.46
N THR A 2 -2.73 -14.38 -28.61
CA THR A 2 -1.47 -13.74 -28.28
C THR A 2 -0.59 -14.66 -27.44
N ARG A 3 0.70 -14.31 -27.29
CA ARG A 3 1.63 -15.06 -26.40
C ARG A 3 1.20 -14.94 -24.93
N SER A 4 0.68 -13.79 -24.52
CA SER A 4 0.10 -13.59 -23.19
C SER A 4 -1.08 -14.53 -22.93
N GLU A 5 -2.02 -14.68 -23.88
CA GLU A 5 -3.15 -15.63 -23.77
C GLU A 5 -2.67 -17.08 -23.64
N GLN A 6 -1.68 -17.48 -24.45
CA GLN A 6 -1.10 -18.84 -24.39
C GLN A 6 -0.42 -19.10 -23.03
N LEU A 7 0.30 -18.11 -22.47
CA LEU A 7 0.91 -18.23 -21.16
C LEU A 7 -0.15 -18.31 -20.07
N PHE A 8 -1.23 -17.53 -20.17
CA PHE A 8 -2.33 -17.58 -19.21
C PHE A 8 -3.05 -18.93 -19.20
N GLU A 9 -3.33 -19.50 -20.38
CA GLU A 9 -3.90 -20.87 -20.47
C GLU A 9 -3.02 -21.95 -19.82
N ARG A 10 -1.70 -21.77 -19.88
CA ARG A 10 -0.75 -22.67 -19.21
C ARG A 10 -0.71 -22.42 -17.71
N ALA A 11 -0.75 -21.14 -17.31
CA ALA A 11 -0.67 -20.71 -15.90
C ALA A 11 -1.87 -21.22 -15.09
N VAL A 12 -3.09 -21.10 -15.59
CA VAL A 12 -4.30 -21.55 -14.88
C VAL A 12 -4.33 -23.06 -14.60
N LYS A 13 -3.55 -23.86 -15.35
CA LYS A 13 -3.40 -25.30 -15.11
C LYS A 13 -2.47 -25.63 -13.94
N ARG A 14 -1.70 -24.68 -13.45
CA ARG A 14 -0.63 -24.92 -12.45
C ARG A 14 -0.65 -23.94 -11.28
N ILE A 15 -1.18 -22.74 -11.48
CA ILE A 15 -1.24 -21.67 -10.48
C ILE A 15 -2.73 -21.32 -10.29
N PRO A 16 -3.25 -21.28 -9.08
CA PRO A 16 -4.64 -20.89 -8.82
C PRO A 16 -4.99 -19.55 -9.49
N GLY A 17 -5.99 -19.55 -10.38
CA GLY A 17 -6.35 -18.38 -11.18
C GLY A 17 -5.26 -17.88 -12.16
N GLY A 18 -4.18 -18.66 -12.36
CA GLY A 18 -3.05 -18.31 -13.25
C GLY A 18 -2.09 -17.27 -12.71
N VAL A 19 -2.22 -16.84 -11.44
CA VAL A 19 -1.46 -15.73 -10.85
C VAL A 19 -1.10 -16.01 -9.39
N ASN A 20 -0.02 -15.37 -8.90
CA ASN A 20 0.41 -15.46 -7.50
C ASN A 20 -0.19 -14.34 -6.61
N SER A 21 -1.06 -13.48 -7.17
CA SER A 21 -1.85 -12.50 -6.42
C SER A 21 -3.15 -12.21 -7.20
N PRO A 22 -4.34 -12.20 -6.54
CA PRO A 22 -5.64 -12.26 -7.23
C PRO A 22 -5.87 -11.16 -8.26
N VAL A 23 -5.53 -9.92 -7.96
CA VAL A 23 -5.79 -8.75 -8.84
C VAL A 23 -5.07 -8.88 -10.18
N ARG A 24 -3.92 -9.58 -10.23
CA ARG A 24 -3.13 -9.78 -11.46
C ARG A 24 -3.85 -10.63 -12.53
N SER A 25 -4.93 -11.32 -12.18
CA SER A 25 -5.68 -12.16 -13.13
C SER A 25 -6.57 -11.39 -14.09
N TYR A 26 -6.77 -10.07 -13.91
CA TYR A 26 -7.73 -9.24 -14.65
C TYR A 26 -9.18 -9.76 -14.56
N GLY A 27 -9.51 -10.49 -13.50
CA GLY A 27 -10.84 -11.06 -13.32
C GLY A 27 -11.97 -10.02 -13.38
N ALA A 28 -11.76 -8.84 -12.79
CA ALA A 28 -12.72 -7.74 -12.86
C ALA A 28 -12.84 -7.08 -14.24
N ILE A 29 -11.86 -7.30 -15.14
CA ILE A 29 -11.82 -6.71 -16.48
C ILE A 29 -12.42 -7.64 -17.54
N GLY A 30 -12.40 -8.95 -17.30
CA GLY A 30 -12.89 -9.96 -18.24
C GLY A 30 -12.00 -10.16 -19.47
N GLU A 31 -10.68 -9.96 -19.31
CA GLU A 31 -9.65 -10.23 -20.31
C GLU A 31 -8.52 -11.08 -19.71
N ALA A 32 -7.69 -11.68 -20.56
CA ALA A 32 -6.44 -12.31 -20.13
C ALA A 32 -5.43 -11.22 -19.69
N PRO A 33 -4.67 -11.46 -18.61
CA PRO A 33 -3.66 -10.51 -18.16
C PRO A 33 -2.52 -10.39 -19.18
N ARG A 34 -1.88 -9.24 -19.21
CA ARG A 34 -0.64 -9.05 -19.97
C ARG A 34 0.51 -9.69 -19.20
N PHE A 35 1.32 -10.52 -19.86
CA PHE A 35 2.53 -11.10 -19.30
C PHE A 35 3.70 -10.19 -19.61
N ILE A 36 4.31 -9.64 -18.57
CA ILE A 36 5.37 -8.63 -18.71
C ILE A 36 6.73 -9.33 -18.77
N GLU A 37 7.55 -8.95 -19.74
CA GLU A 37 8.90 -9.50 -19.97
C GLU A 37 9.99 -8.60 -19.37
N LYS A 38 9.81 -7.27 -19.43
CA LYS A 38 10.76 -6.28 -18.90
C LYS A 38 10.08 -4.97 -18.54
N ALA A 39 10.77 -4.18 -17.72
CA ALA A 39 10.35 -2.84 -17.37
C ALA A 39 11.56 -1.90 -17.32
N ASP A 40 11.37 -0.63 -17.67
CA ASP A 40 12.39 0.41 -17.63
C ASP A 40 11.76 1.79 -17.45
N LYS A 41 12.27 2.59 -16.53
CA LYS A 41 11.73 3.90 -16.20
C LYS A 41 10.23 3.82 -15.83
N CYS A 42 9.35 4.51 -16.57
CA CYS A 42 7.90 4.45 -16.38
C CYS A 42 7.21 3.48 -17.36
N TYR A 43 7.94 2.59 -18.01
CA TYR A 43 7.40 1.69 -19.02
C TYR A 43 7.52 0.23 -18.63
N ILE A 44 6.48 -0.54 -18.98
CA ILE A 44 6.50 -2.01 -18.99
C ILE A 44 6.32 -2.51 -20.42
N TYR A 45 6.86 -3.69 -20.69
CA TYR A 45 6.83 -4.32 -22.01
C TYR A 45 6.31 -5.75 -21.86
N ASP A 46 5.25 -6.08 -22.60
CA ASP A 46 4.70 -7.41 -22.58
C ASP A 46 5.45 -8.38 -23.51
N VAL A 47 5.19 -9.67 -23.34
CA VAL A 47 5.78 -10.73 -24.17
C VAL A 47 5.33 -10.72 -25.64
N ASP A 48 4.32 -9.92 -25.96
CA ASP A 48 3.80 -9.72 -27.31
C ASP A 48 4.46 -8.52 -28.01
N GLY A 49 5.39 -7.82 -27.31
CA GLY A 49 6.16 -6.70 -27.83
C GLY A 49 5.49 -5.32 -27.67
N ASN A 50 4.37 -5.24 -26.95
CA ASN A 50 3.72 -3.98 -26.68
C ASN A 50 4.40 -3.26 -25.52
N ARG A 51 4.45 -1.92 -25.60
CA ARG A 51 4.93 -1.03 -24.54
C ARG A 51 3.74 -0.28 -23.94
N TYR A 52 3.76 -0.15 -22.61
CA TYR A 52 2.77 0.61 -21.86
C TYR A 52 3.45 1.57 -20.89
N VAL A 53 2.88 2.76 -20.71
CA VAL A 53 3.17 3.59 -19.53
C VAL A 53 2.53 2.93 -18.32
N ASP A 54 3.30 2.68 -17.28
CA ASP A 54 2.87 1.91 -16.11
C ASP A 54 2.50 2.83 -14.94
N TYR A 55 1.24 2.78 -14.53
CA TYR A 55 0.73 3.44 -13.33
C TYR A 55 0.45 2.49 -12.18
N ILE A 56 0.89 1.23 -12.29
CA ILE A 56 0.91 0.28 -11.17
C ILE A 56 2.19 0.46 -10.35
N ASP A 57 3.32 0.75 -11.02
CA ASP A 57 4.65 0.90 -10.38
C ASP A 57 4.95 -0.26 -9.41
N SER A 58 4.62 -1.51 -9.86
CA SER A 58 4.72 -2.74 -9.04
C SER A 58 3.89 -2.70 -7.75
N TRP A 59 2.76 -1.99 -7.74
CA TRP A 59 1.91 -1.69 -6.57
C TRP A 59 2.55 -0.68 -5.61
N GLY A 60 3.39 0.20 -6.16
CA GLY A 60 3.95 1.34 -5.46
C GLY A 60 5.43 1.34 -5.11
N PRO A 61 6.20 0.22 -5.08
CA PRO A 61 7.62 0.26 -4.72
C PRO A 61 8.51 1.04 -5.70
N MET A 62 8.10 1.20 -6.96
CA MET A 62 8.93 1.81 -8.02
C MET A 62 8.84 3.34 -8.04
N ILE A 63 8.96 4.00 -6.89
CA ILE A 63 8.91 5.47 -6.77
C ILE A 63 9.97 6.20 -7.65
N LEU A 64 11.12 5.56 -7.89
CA LEU A 64 12.17 6.06 -8.77
C LEU A 64 12.03 5.56 -10.23
N GLY A 65 10.96 4.81 -10.51
CA GLY A 65 10.76 4.10 -11.78
C GLY A 65 11.42 2.72 -11.79
N HIS A 66 11.10 1.96 -12.83
CA HIS A 66 11.63 0.63 -13.03
C HIS A 66 13.11 0.66 -13.40
N ASN A 67 13.84 -0.39 -12.97
CA ASN A 67 15.22 -0.65 -13.38
C ASN A 67 16.19 0.52 -13.07
N PHE A 68 15.97 1.20 -11.94
CA PHE A 68 16.80 2.32 -11.53
C PHE A 68 18.27 1.87 -11.39
N PRO A 69 19.24 2.53 -12.06
CA PRO A 69 20.59 2.01 -12.23
C PRO A 69 21.29 1.69 -10.91
N GLU A 70 21.28 2.63 -9.96
CA GLU A 70 22.00 2.51 -8.70
C GLU A 70 21.46 1.35 -7.84
N ILE A 71 20.12 1.13 -7.85
CA ILE A 71 19.49 0.00 -7.15
C ILE A 71 19.90 -1.31 -7.81
N ARG A 72 19.82 -1.39 -9.14
CA ARG A 72 20.20 -2.59 -9.89
C ARG A 72 21.65 -2.96 -9.65
N GLU A 73 22.57 -2.00 -9.68
CA GLU A 73 23.99 -2.20 -9.46
C GLU A 73 24.28 -2.67 -8.03
N SER A 74 23.60 -2.10 -7.03
CA SER A 74 23.74 -2.53 -5.64
C SER A 74 23.29 -3.99 -5.44
N VAL A 75 22.19 -4.41 -6.11
CA VAL A 75 21.70 -5.79 -6.09
C VAL A 75 22.70 -6.73 -6.74
N ILE A 76 23.24 -6.39 -7.91
CA ILE A 76 24.24 -7.20 -8.61
C ILE A 76 25.46 -7.40 -7.71
N LYS A 77 26.00 -6.31 -7.13
CA LYS A 77 27.14 -6.35 -6.22
C LYS A 77 26.86 -7.20 -4.96
N ALA A 78 25.67 -7.07 -4.38
CA ALA A 78 25.30 -7.90 -3.22
C ALA A 78 25.25 -9.39 -3.57
N CYS A 79 24.74 -9.75 -4.76
CA CYS A 79 24.68 -11.14 -5.24
C CYS A 79 26.08 -11.79 -5.39
N GLU A 80 27.13 -11.02 -5.68
CA GLU A 80 28.51 -11.52 -5.79
C GLU A 80 29.01 -12.12 -4.46
N ASN A 81 28.47 -11.65 -3.32
CA ASN A 81 28.84 -12.14 -1.98
C ASN A 81 27.96 -13.30 -1.49
N GLY A 82 26.96 -13.70 -2.26
CA GLY A 82 25.99 -14.75 -1.91
C GLY A 82 24.58 -14.19 -1.63
N LEU A 83 23.59 -15.06 -1.76
CA LEU A 83 22.18 -14.62 -1.74
C LEU A 83 21.56 -14.56 -0.34
N SER A 84 22.07 -15.39 0.61
CA SER A 84 21.52 -15.51 1.97
C SER A 84 22.50 -16.28 2.84
N PHE A 85 22.61 -15.91 4.12
CA PHE A 85 23.63 -16.49 5.01
C PHE A 85 23.04 -17.22 6.21
N GLY A 86 21.78 -16.95 6.60
CA GLY A 86 21.21 -17.44 7.86
C GLY A 86 21.92 -16.88 9.11
N CYS A 87 22.60 -15.76 8.96
CA CYS A 87 23.37 -15.04 9.98
C CYS A 87 23.12 -13.55 9.85
N ALA A 88 23.36 -12.80 10.92
CA ALA A 88 23.29 -11.33 10.90
C ALA A 88 24.35 -10.73 9.96
N THR A 89 24.00 -9.60 9.33
CA THR A 89 24.86 -8.90 8.36
C THR A 89 25.02 -7.43 8.74
N GLY A 90 26.15 -6.82 8.32
CA GLY A 90 26.39 -5.38 8.56
C GLY A 90 25.33 -4.48 7.95
N ILE A 91 24.86 -4.81 6.74
CA ILE A 91 23.86 -3.99 6.04
C ILE A 91 22.50 -3.95 6.75
N GLU A 92 22.14 -4.98 7.53
CA GLU A 92 20.94 -4.94 8.38
C GLU A 92 21.06 -3.85 9.46
N VAL A 93 22.25 -3.69 10.03
CA VAL A 93 22.54 -2.64 11.02
C VAL A 93 22.48 -1.28 10.35
N GLU A 94 23.17 -1.11 9.23
CA GLU A 94 23.24 0.16 8.52
C GLU A 94 21.86 0.70 8.11
N ILE A 95 20.97 -0.14 7.56
CA ILE A 95 19.62 0.28 7.17
C ILE A 95 18.75 0.58 8.39
N ALA A 96 18.90 -0.19 9.49
CA ALA A 96 18.15 0.05 10.72
C ALA A 96 18.58 1.36 11.39
N GLU A 97 19.88 1.62 11.52
CA GLU A 97 20.43 2.87 12.02
C GLU A 97 19.93 4.04 11.18
N PHE A 98 20.05 3.95 9.86
CA PHE A 98 19.62 4.99 8.94
C PHE A 98 18.13 5.35 9.09
N ILE A 99 17.25 4.35 9.22
CA ILE A 99 15.82 4.59 9.43
C ILE A 99 15.57 5.24 10.79
N CYS A 100 16.16 4.71 11.87
CA CYS A 100 15.94 5.21 13.21
C CYS A 100 16.53 6.63 13.43
N GLU A 101 17.63 6.96 12.74
CA GLU A 101 18.22 8.30 12.82
C GLU A 101 17.40 9.37 12.08
N HIS A 102 16.68 8.99 11.01
CA HIS A 102 16.02 9.94 10.13
C HIS A 102 14.49 9.96 10.27
N ILE A 103 13.91 9.00 10.99
CA ILE A 103 12.46 8.93 11.23
C ILE A 103 12.18 9.05 12.74
N PRO A 104 11.78 10.24 13.25
CA PRO A 104 11.75 10.55 14.69
C PRO A 104 10.78 9.72 15.53
N HIS A 105 9.85 8.99 14.92
CA HIS A 105 8.89 8.13 15.62
C HIS A 105 9.27 6.65 15.56
N VAL A 106 10.45 6.30 15.05
CA VAL A 106 10.97 4.93 14.97
C VAL A 106 12.25 4.85 15.78
N ASP A 107 12.14 4.44 17.05
CA ASP A 107 13.30 4.24 17.91
C ASP A 107 14.01 2.92 17.61
N MET A 108 13.25 1.89 17.19
CA MET A 108 13.74 0.57 16.80
C MET A 108 12.90 0.00 15.66
N ILE A 109 13.52 -0.83 14.82
CA ILE A 109 12.86 -1.46 13.65
C ILE A 109 13.27 -2.93 13.53
N ARG A 110 12.35 -3.77 13.03
CA ARG A 110 12.59 -5.18 12.71
C ARG A 110 12.18 -5.45 11.27
N MET A 111 13.10 -6.01 10.47
CA MET A 111 12.83 -6.40 9.09
C MET A 111 12.09 -7.73 9.03
N VAL A 112 11.19 -7.85 8.06
CA VAL A 112 10.43 -9.05 7.68
C VAL A 112 10.34 -9.11 6.15
N ASN A 113 9.57 -10.07 5.56
CA ASN A 113 9.60 -10.29 4.11
C ASN A 113 8.39 -9.68 3.37
N SER A 114 7.40 -9.18 4.08
CA SER A 114 6.18 -8.63 3.47
C SER A 114 5.45 -7.67 4.41
N GLY A 115 4.57 -6.83 3.83
CA GLY A 115 3.66 -5.99 4.63
C GLY A 115 2.72 -6.82 5.52
N THR A 116 2.29 -8.00 5.08
CA THR A 116 1.49 -8.93 5.91
C THR A 116 2.23 -9.34 7.17
N GLU A 117 3.50 -9.73 7.05
CA GLU A 117 4.33 -10.10 8.21
C GLU A 117 4.58 -8.89 9.12
N ALA A 118 4.80 -7.72 8.54
CA ALA A 118 5.00 -6.48 9.29
C ALA A 118 3.78 -6.15 10.16
N VAL A 119 2.59 -6.10 9.56
CA VAL A 119 1.34 -5.79 10.27
C VAL A 119 1.00 -6.88 11.30
N MET A 120 1.09 -8.15 10.93
CA MET A 120 0.88 -9.27 11.87
C MET A 120 1.77 -9.15 13.11
N SER A 121 3.03 -8.77 12.92
CA SER A 121 4.01 -8.63 14.00
C SER A 121 3.75 -7.38 14.84
N ALA A 122 3.40 -6.26 14.22
CA ALA A 122 3.04 -5.02 14.93
C ALA A 122 1.80 -5.21 15.82
N ILE A 123 0.77 -5.90 15.33
CA ILE A 123 -0.42 -6.23 16.13
C ILE A 123 -0.07 -7.15 17.30
N ARG A 124 0.78 -8.16 17.06
CA ARG A 124 1.24 -9.04 18.15
C ARG A 124 2.04 -8.26 19.20
N ALA A 125 2.90 -7.33 18.77
CA ALA A 125 3.64 -6.44 19.67
C ALA A 125 2.70 -5.54 20.47
N ALA A 126 1.70 -4.94 19.82
CA ALA A 126 0.71 -4.10 20.48
C ALA A 126 -0.09 -4.87 21.55
N ARG A 127 -0.55 -6.08 21.25
CA ARG A 127 -1.22 -6.96 22.21
C ARG A 127 -0.29 -7.36 23.36
N GLY A 128 0.94 -7.73 23.03
CA GLY A 128 1.94 -8.10 24.06
C GLY A 128 2.31 -6.96 25.00
N PHE A 129 2.38 -5.73 24.48
CA PHE A 129 2.68 -4.53 25.27
C PHE A 129 1.51 -4.09 26.16
N THR A 130 0.30 -4.09 25.61
CA THR A 130 -0.88 -3.60 26.35
C THR A 130 -1.53 -4.64 27.23
N GLY A 131 -1.28 -5.93 26.99
CA GLY A 131 -1.99 -7.05 27.64
C GLY A 131 -3.47 -7.13 27.24
N LYS A 132 -3.86 -6.50 26.14
CA LYS A 132 -5.24 -6.43 25.63
C LYS A 132 -5.36 -7.19 24.32
N ASP A 133 -6.57 -7.69 23.99
CA ASP A 133 -6.77 -8.58 22.85
C ASP A 133 -7.32 -7.88 21.60
N LYS A 134 -8.19 -6.87 21.79
CA LYS A 134 -8.96 -6.30 20.67
C LYS A 134 -8.19 -5.27 19.86
N ILE A 135 -8.47 -5.23 18.55
CA ILE A 135 -7.97 -4.21 17.64
C ILE A 135 -9.12 -3.58 16.87
N ILE A 136 -8.96 -2.31 16.49
CA ILE A 136 -9.87 -1.61 15.58
C ILE A 136 -9.13 -1.39 14.27
N LYS A 137 -9.74 -1.81 13.15
CA LYS A 137 -9.34 -1.48 11.78
C LYS A 137 -10.45 -0.70 11.07
N PHE A 138 -10.22 -0.27 9.84
CA PHE A 138 -11.22 0.46 9.07
C PHE A 138 -11.72 -0.36 7.88
N ALA A 139 -13.04 -0.23 7.60
CA ALA A 139 -13.64 -0.78 6.40
C ALA A 139 -12.93 -0.22 5.15
N GLY A 140 -12.61 -1.09 4.20
CA GLY A 140 -11.91 -0.73 2.97
C GLY A 140 -10.39 -0.65 3.08
N CYS A 141 -9.81 -0.59 4.30
CA CYS A 141 -8.37 -0.69 4.50
C CYS A 141 -7.91 -2.16 4.47
N TYR A 142 -6.76 -2.39 3.81
CA TYR A 142 -6.13 -3.70 3.70
C TYR A 142 -4.79 -3.71 4.45
N HIS A 143 -4.65 -4.66 5.35
CA HIS A 143 -3.49 -4.78 6.24
C HIS A 143 -2.79 -6.14 6.12
N GLY A 144 -2.77 -6.70 4.90
CA GLY A 144 -2.27 -8.05 4.66
C GLY A 144 -3.33 -9.12 4.92
N HIS A 145 -2.93 -10.38 4.76
CA HIS A 145 -3.84 -11.52 4.76
C HIS A 145 -3.66 -12.45 5.98
N SER A 146 -3.23 -11.90 7.12
CA SER A 146 -3.27 -12.68 8.37
C SER A 146 -4.73 -12.85 8.83
N ASP A 147 -5.05 -14.02 9.39
CA ASP A 147 -6.43 -14.42 9.71
C ASP A 147 -7.19 -13.37 10.53
N CYS A 148 -6.54 -12.75 11.51
CA CYS A 148 -7.20 -11.73 12.35
C CYS A 148 -7.58 -10.44 11.60
N LEU A 149 -7.07 -10.22 10.40
CA LEU A 149 -7.31 -9.02 9.59
C LEU A 149 -8.27 -9.25 8.42
N LEU A 150 -8.57 -10.52 8.09
CA LEU A 150 -9.54 -10.89 7.06
C LEU A 150 -10.96 -10.86 7.64
N VAL A 151 -11.41 -9.66 7.94
CA VAL A 151 -12.70 -9.34 8.57
C VAL A 151 -13.52 -8.49 7.64
N SER A 152 -14.76 -8.94 7.37
CA SER A 152 -15.72 -8.21 6.55
C SER A 152 -16.08 -6.87 7.18
N ALA A 153 -16.26 -5.86 6.33
CA ALA A 153 -16.96 -4.65 6.69
C ALA A 153 -18.46 -4.99 6.81
N GLY A 154 -18.94 -5.19 8.03
CA GLY A 154 -20.36 -5.43 8.28
C GLY A 154 -21.23 -4.24 7.89
N SER A 155 -22.52 -4.45 7.61
CA SER A 155 -23.48 -3.44 7.23
C SER A 155 -23.94 -2.54 8.39
N GLY A 156 -23.21 -2.47 9.49
CA GLY A 156 -23.48 -1.60 10.64
C GLY A 156 -22.27 -1.53 11.58
N VAL A 157 -22.18 -0.44 12.34
CA VAL A 157 -21.11 -0.10 13.30
C VAL A 157 -20.83 -1.20 14.35
N MET A 158 -21.63 -2.23 14.41
CA MET A 158 -21.62 -3.26 15.47
C MET A 158 -21.28 -4.68 14.99
N ALA A 159 -20.95 -4.90 13.71
CA ALA A 159 -20.60 -6.24 13.21
C ALA A 159 -19.10 -6.48 13.34
N SER A 160 -18.66 -6.94 14.51
CA SER A 160 -17.30 -7.40 14.75
C SER A 160 -17.15 -8.89 14.42
N GLY A 161 -16.00 -9.29 13.91
CA GLY A 161 -15.58 -10.67 13.89
C GLY A 161 -16.12 -11.57 12.78
N ILE A 162 -16.75 -11.06 11.73
CA ILE A 162 -17.20 -11.89 10.60
C ILE A 162 -16.03 -12.14 9.64
N PRO A 163 -15.59 -13.41 9.44
CA PRO A 163 -14.53 -13.71 8.48
C PRO A 163 -14.90 -13.30 7.04
N ASP A 164 -13.96 -12.67 6.34
CA ASP A 164 -14.11 -12.25 4.92
C ASP A 164 -13.54 -13.31 3.94
N SER A 165 -13.00 -14.38 4.45
CA SER A 165 -12.44 -15.47 3.66
C SER A 165 -12.86 -16.83 4.19
N ALA A 166 -13.15 -17.76 3.28
CA ALA A 166 -13.27 -19.16 3.63
C ALA A 166 -11.95 -19.66 4.25
N GLY A 167 -12.06 -20.50 5.25
CA GLY A 167 -10.91 -21.07 5.97
C GLY A 167 -10.41 -20.24 7.16
N VAL A 168 -10.89 -19.01 7.35
CA VAL A 168 -10.60 -18.22 8.55
C VAL A 168 -11.55 -18.61 9.69
N PRO A 169 -11.03 -19.15 10.82
CA PRO A 169 -11.86 -19.49 11.96
C PRO A 169 -12.44 -18.23 12.62
N LYS A 170 -13.67 -18.33 13.13
CA LYS A 170 -14.33 -17.23 13.88
C LYS A 170 -13.50 -16.75 15.07
N GLY A 171 -12.80 -17.67 15.74
CA GLY A 171 -11.92 -17.34 16.85
C GLY A 171 -10.73 -16.46 16.48
N CYS A 172 -10.33 -16.41 15.20
CA CYS A 172 -9.24 -15.53 14.76
C CYS A 172 -9.72 -14.09 14.54
N THR A 173 -10.99 -13.90 14.24
CA THR A 173 -11.56 -12.58 13.86
C THR A 173 -12.40 -11.92 14.96
N GLN A 174 -12.80 -12.65 15.99
CA GLN A 174 -13.71 -12.16 17.06
C GLN A 174 -13.17 -10.93 17.80
N ASP A 175 -11.85 -10.77 17.86
CA ASP A 175 -11.17 -9.66 18.54
C ASP A 175 -10.77 -8.53 17.61
N THR A 176 -11.29 -8.53 16.36
CA THR A 176 -11.08 -7.47 15.38
C THR A 176 -12.39 -6.75 15.09
N MET A 177 -12.41 -5.47 15.40
CA MET A 177 -13.53 -4.58 15.17
C MET A 177 -13.29 -3.70 13.95
N THR A 178 -14.35 -3.36 13.23
CA THR A 178 -14.25 -2.55 12.01
C THR A 178 -14.99 -1.22 12.19
N ALA A 179 -14.25 -0.12 12.09
CA ALA A 179 -14.76 1.25 12.09
C ALA A 179 -14.99 1.77 10.66
N THR A 180 -15.67 2.88 10.53
CA THR A 180 -15.84 3.60 9.26
C THR A 180 -14.68 4.58 9.06
N TYR A 181 -14.05 4.53 7.89
CA TYR A 181 -12.97 5.46 7.54
C TYR A 181 -13.51 6.90 7.44
N ASN A 182 -12.73 7.88 7.89
CA ASN A 182 -13.15 9.29 7.97
C ASN A 182 -14.31 9.59 8.96
N ASP A 183 -14.62 8.64 9.86
CA ASP A 183 -15.58 8.79 10.95
C ASP A 183 -14.96 8.43 12.30
N ALA A 184 -14.37 9.41 12.98
CA ALA A 184 -13.76 9.21 14.28
C ALA A 184 -14.80 8.86 15.38
N ALA A 185 -16.08 9.24 15.20
CA ALA A 185 -17.13 8.89 16.14
C ALA A 185 -17.41 7.37 16.15
N SER A 186 -17.26 6.70 15.01
CA SER A 186 -17.36 5.23 14.95
C SER A 186 -16.26 4.55 15.77
N VAL A 187 -15.04 5.09 15.77
CA VAL A 187 -13.91 4.59 16.60
C VAL A 187 -14.19 4.84 18.08
N GLU A 188 -14.63 6.05 18.44
CA GLU A 188 -14.97 6.40 19.82
C GLU A 188 -16.07 5.49 20.39
N ALA A 189 -17.10 5.18 19.60
CA ALA A 189 -18.15 4.25 20.00
C ALA A 189 -17.62 2.85 20.30
N LEU A 190 -16.73 2.31 19.44
CA LEU A 190 -16.09 1.00 19.66
C LEU A 190 -15.16 1.00 20.88
N LEU A 191 -14.40 2.07 21.10
CA LEU A 191 -13.53 2.21 22.27
C LEU A 191 -14.33 2.26 23.57
N LYS A 192 -15.48 2.94 23.58
CA LYS A 192 -16.41 2.97 24.74
C LYS A 192 -17.09 1.61 24.97
N GLN A 193 -17.49 0.93 23.89
CA GLN A 193 -18.10 -0.40 23.99
C GLN A 193 -17.14 -1.43 24.61
N GLU A 194 -15.86 -1.37 24.27
CA GLU A 194 -14.82 -2.29 24.70
C GLU A 194 -13.83 -1.61 25.66
N GLU A 195 -14.35 -0.81 26.57
CA GLU A 195 -13.56 0.02 27.49
C GLU A 195 -12.44 -0.78 28.17
N GLY A 196 -11.21 -0.30 27.99
CA GLY A 196 -10.01 -0.90 28.58
C GLY A 196 -9.50 -2.17 27.88
N ASN A 197 -10.15 -2.69 26.83
CA ASN A 197 -9.78 -3.95 26.18
C ASN A 197 -9.21 -3.81 24.76
N VAL A 198 -9.14 -2.60 24.22
CA VAL A 198 -8.58 -2.36 22.89
C VAL A 198 -7.06 -2.15 22.98
N ALA A 199 -6.29 -3.02 22.33
CA ALA A 199 -4.84 -2.95 22.25
C ALA A 199 -4.37 -1.84 21.30
N ALA A 200 -4.99 -1.76 20.11
CA ALA A 200 -4.58 -0.80 19.09
C ALA A 200 -5.70 -0.44 18.13
N VAL A 201 -5.57 0.76 17.55
CA VAL A 201 -6.25 1.20 16.33
C VAL A 201 -5.21 1.17 15.20
N ILE A 202 -5.48 0.44 14.10
CA ILE A 202 -4.63 0.40 12.92
C ILE A 202 -5.32 1.11 11.75
N VAL A 203 -4.59 1.98 11.05
CA VAL A 203 -5.12 2.79 9.95
C VAL A 203 -4.11 2.95 8.81
N GLU A 204 -4.59 2.88 7.56
CA GLU A 204 -3.90 3.48 6.42
C GLU A 204 -4.14 4.99 6.50
N ALA A 205 -3.09 5.80 6.68
CA ALA A 205 -3.26 7.25 6.83
C ALA A 205 -3.88 7.91 5.58
N VAL A 206 -3.59 7.36 4.39
CA VAL A 206 -4.36 7.54 3.16
C VAL A 206 -4.87 6.17 2.76
N GLY A 207 -6.19 5.98 2.76
CA GLY A 207 -6.78 4.72 2.29
C GLY A 207 -6.47 4.52 0.81
N ALA A 208 -5.85 3.39 0.44
CA ALA A 208 -5.43 3.12 -0.93
C ALA A 208 -5.77 1.70 -1.42
N ASN A 209 -6.62 0.98 -0.66
CA ASN A 209 -7.13 -0.36 -0.98
C ASN A 209 -8.65 -0.39 -1.18
N MET A 210 -9.29 0.78 -1.17
CA MET A 210 -10.68 1.02 -1.59
C MET A 210 -10.75 2.06 -2.71
N GLY A 211 -9.68 2.16 -3.51
CA GLY A 211 -9.27 3.33 -4.24
C GLY A 211 -8.64 4.35 -3.30
N VAL A 212 -8.16 5.47 -3.83
CA VAL A 212 -7.51 6.49 -3.00
C VAL A 212 -8.56 7.34 -2.29
N VAL A 213 -8.56 7.26 -0.96
CA VAL A 213 -9.44 8.05 -0.09
C VAL A 213 -8.58 8.78 0.94
N PRO A 214 -8.29 10.07 0.71
CA PRO A 214 -7.54 10.88 1.66
C PRO A 214 -8.27 11.04 3.01
N PRO A 215 -7.53 11.22 4.11
CA PRO A 215 -8.14 11.50 5.40
C PRO A 215 -8.77 12.88 5.41
N LYS A 216 -9.97 13.01 5.97
CA LYS A 216 -10.59 14.31 6.21
C LYS A 216 -9.76 15.13 7.21
N PRO A 217 -9.77 16.46 7.09
CA PRO A 217 -9.09 17.33 8.05
C PRO A 217 -9.48 16.99 9.50
N GLY A 218 -8.48 16.78 10.35
CA GLY A 218 -8.66 16.44 11.76
C GLY A 218 -8.91 14.97 12.08
N PHE A 219 -9.21 14.11 11.09
CA PHE A 219 -9.50 12.69 11.34
C PHE A 219 -8.33 11.96 12.02
N LEU A 220 -7.13 11.99 11.45
CA LEU A 220 -5.96 11.33 12.02
C LEU A 220 -5.55 11.90 13.37
N LYS A 221 -5.69 13.24 13.54
CA LYS A 221 -5.46 13.88 14.83
C LYS A 221 -6.42 13.36 15.90
N ARG A 222 -7.72 13.26 15.57
CA ARG A 222 -8.72 12.72 16.52
C ARG A 222 -8.46 11.24 16.83
N LEU A 223 -7.97 10.43 15.88
CA LEU A 223 -7.56 9.06 16.18
C LEU A 223 -6.43 9.00 17.20
N ARG A 224 -5.43 9.88 17.08
CA ARG A 224 -4.34 9.96 18.07
C ARG A 224 -4.88 10.31 19.44
N GLU A 225 -5.72 11.35 19.53
CA GLU A 225 -6.35 11.77 20.78
C GLU A 225 -7.17 10.65 21.43
N LEU A 226 -8.01 9.95 20.65
CA LEU A 226 -8.80 8.82 21.12
C LEU A 226 -7.93 7.67 21.65
N CYS A 227 -6.82 7.36 20.96
CA CYS A 227 -5.90 6.33 21.43
C CYS A 227 -5.26 6.73 22.77
N ASP A 228 -4.90 7.99 22.94
CA ASP A 228 -4.34 8.49 24.19
C ASP A 228 -5.38 8.48 25.33
N GLU A 229 -6.60 8.95 25.06
CA GLU A 229 -7.72 8.97 26.02
C GLU A 229 -8.08 7.55 26.54
N HIS A 230 -8.01 6.54 25.67
CA HIS A 230 -8.40 5.16 25.98
C HIS A 230 -7.21 4.23 26.28
N ASN A 231 -5.99 4.75 26.35
CA ASN A 231 -4.77 3.98 26.60
C ASN A 231 -4.64 2.77 25.66
N CYS A 232 -4.83 2.98 24.37
CA CYS A 232 -4.55 2.03 23.30
C CYS A 232 -3.50 2.61 22.33
N LEU A 233 -2.86 1.76 21.55
CA LEU A 233 -1.81 2.18 20.62
C LEU A 233 -2.41 2.62 19.27
N LEU A 234 -1.76 3.58 18.64
CA LEU A 234 -2.02 3.95 17.25
C LEU A 234 -0.96 3.31 16.35
N ILE A 235 -1.38 2.48 15.39
CA ILE A 235 -0.53 1.86 14.40
C ILE A 235 -0.81 2.52 13.04
N PHE A 236 0.19 3.14 12.43
CA PHE A 236 0.10 3.57 11.04
C PHE A 236 0.59 2.44 10.13
N ASP A 237 -0.31 1.98 9.26
CA ASP A 237 0.07 1.13 8.15
C ASP A 237 0.64 2.01 7.03
N GLU A 238 1.96 2.08 7.00
CA GLU A 238 2.76 2.85 6.04
C GLU A 238 3.26 1.97 4.87
N VAL A 239 2.65 0.83 4.64
CA VAL A 239 3.06 -0.08 3.54
C VAL A 239 2.94 0.60 2.17
N ILE A 240 1.97 1.50 1.97
CA ILE A 240 1.85 2.30 0.74
C ILE A 240 2.44 3.70 0.92
N THR A 241 2.16 4.35 2.04
CA THR A 241 2.48 5.78 2.27
C THR A 241 3.90 6.02 2.77
N GLY A 242 4.52 5.02 3.39
CA GLY A 242 5.89 5.10 3.90
C GLY A 242 6.90 5.40 2.79
N PHE A 243 7.75 6.39 3.01
CA PHE A 243 8.73 6.89 2.03
C PHE A 243 8.10 7.39 0.70
N ARG A 244 6.77 7.53 0.64
CA ARG A 244 6.05 8.00 -0.56
C ARG A 244 5.54 9.43 -0.45
N LEU A 245 4.87 9.79 0.64
CA LEU A 245 4.31 11.12 0.82
C LEU A 245 5.36 12.13 1.32
N ALA A 246 6.27 11.66 2.14
CA ALA A 246 7.47 12.31 2.62
C ALA A 246 8.50 11.20 2.96
N PHE A 247 9.72 11.56 3.33
CA PHE A 247 10.70 10.55 3.74
C PHE A 247 10.23 9.79 5.01
N GLY A 248 9.70 10.49 5.99
CA GLY A 248 9.06 9.91 7.18
C GLY A 248 7.62 9.45 6.97
N GLY A 249 7.18 9.29 5.72
CA GLY A 249 5.86 8.77 5.36
C GLY A 249 4.70 9.70 5.68
N ALA A 250 3.53 9.10 5.89
CA ALA A 250 2.31 9.82 6.26
C ALA A 250 2.39 10.43 7.67
N ALA A 251 3.14 9.81 8.58
CA ALA A 251 3.35 10.34 9.92
C ALA A 251 3.98 11.74 9.88
N GLU A 252 5.03 11.93 9.07
CA GLU A 252 5.64 13.24 8.81
C GLU A 252 4.68 14.16 8.04
N TYR A 253 4.11 13.66 6.95
CA TYR A 253 3.26 14.43 6.03
C TYR A 253 2.05 15.06 6.71
N PHE A 254 1.40 14.33 7.62
CA PHE A 254 0.25 14.82 8.40
C PHE A 254 0.60 15.34 9.80
N GLY A 255 1.85 15.24 10.24
CA GLY A 255 2.30 15.69 11.55
C GLY A 255 1.69 14.88 12.71
N ILE A 256 1.46 13.59 12.52
CA ILE A 256 0.90 12.68 13.53
C ILE A 256 1.96 11.66 13.95
N ARG A 257 2.19 11.49 15.25
CA ARG A 257 3.12 10.50 15.78
C ARG A 257 2.39 9.21 16.17
N PRO A 258 2.51 8.12 15.41
CA PRO A 258 2.00 6.82 15.82
C PRO A 258 2.91 6.18 16.89
N ASP A 259 2.41 5.14 17.57
CA ASP A 259 3.19 4.32 18.49
C ASP A 259 3.99 3.23 17.77
N LEU A 260 3.41 2.67 16.72
CA LEU A 260 4.01 1.69 15.83
C LEU A 260 3.73 2.07 14.36
N VAL A 261 4.64 1.68 13.49
CA VAL A 261 4.51 1.80 12.03
C VAL A 261 4.85 0.47 11.36
N THR A 262 4.22 0.23 10.21
CA THR A 262 4.54 -0.91 9.36
C THR A 262 4.92 -0.44 7.97
N TYR A 263 5.98 -1.00 7.41
CA TYR A 263 6.51 -0.67 6.10
C TYR A 263 6.50 -1.88 5.17
N GLY A 264 6.49 -1.61 3.90
CA GLY A 264 6.62 -2.56 2.80
C GLY A 264 6.94 -1.82 1.51
N LYS A 265 6.76 -2.48 0.38
CA LYS A 265 6.86 -1.84 -0.94
C LYS A 265 8.16 -1.02 -1.14
N ILE A 266 8.13 0.30 -0.95
CA ILE A 266 9.27 1.22 -1.18
C ILE A 266 10.49 0.80 -0.37
N ILE A 267 10.33 0.37 0.89
CA ILE A 267 11.47 -0.04 1.73
C ILE A 267 12.30 -1.18 1.11
N GLY A 268 11.70 -1.97 0.23
CA GLY A 268 12.36 -3.08 -0.45
C GLY A 268 12.82 -2.77 -1.88
N ALA A 269 12.51 -1.61 -2.43
CA ALA A 269 12.87 -1.23 -3.81
C ALA A 269 12.51 -2.31 -4.86
N GLY A 270 11.38 -3.01 -4.67
CA GLY A 270 10.93 -4.12 -5.53
C GLY A 270 11.34 -5.51 -5.04
N MET A 271 12.22 -5.62 -4.05
CA MET A 271 12.52 -6.88 -3.38
C MET A 271 11.48 -7.18 -2.28
N PRO A 272 11.29 -8.48 -1.92
CA PRO A 272 10.32 -8.86 -0.88
C PRO A 272 10.82 -8.45 0.52
N VAL A 273 10.41 -7.27 0.95
CA VAL A 273 10.74 -6.68 2.26
C VAL A 273 9.49 -6.10 2.88
N GLY A 274 9.35 -6.28 4.18
CA GLY A 274 8.52 -5.50 5.07
C GLY A 274 9.32 -5.14 6.30
N ALA A 275 8.81 -4.24 7.12
CA ALA A 275 9.38 -3.90 8.41
C ALA A 275 8.29 -3.39 9.36
N TYR A 276 8.52 -3.51 10.64
CA TYR A 276 7.72 -2.85 11.67
C TYR A 276 8.63 -2.25 12.72
N GLY A 277 8.24 -1.12 13.24
CA GLY A 277 9.04 -0.37 14.20
C GLY A 277 8.21 0.64 14.97
N GLY A 278 8.84 1.38 15.84
CA GLY A 278 8.21 2.42 16.65
C GLY A 278 8.90 2.61 17.98
N ARG A 279 8.12 2.89 19.01
CA ARG A 279 8.59 3.18 20.37
C ARG A 279 9.46 2.04 20.91
N LYS A 280 10.60 2.41 21.48
CA LYS A 280 11.59 1.45 22.01
C LYS A 280 10.99 0.45 23.02
N GLU A 281 10.18 0.92 23.97
CA GLU A 281 9.60 0.08 25.00
C GLU A 281 8.62 -0.98 24.46
N ILE A 282 8.03 -0.76 23.29
CA ILE A 282 7.20 -1.77 22.61
C ILE A 282 8.11 -2.76 21.88
N MET A 283 9.13 -2.25 21.19
CA MET A 283 10.04 -3.07 20.40
C MET A 283 10.97 -3.94 21.25
N ASP A 284 11.31 -3.52 22.45
CA ASP A 284 12.07 -4.33 23.42
C ASP A 284 11.34 -5.62 23.87
N LEU A 285 10.02 -5.71 23.63
CA LEU A 285 9.27 -6.94 23.89
C LEU A 285 9.46 -8.03 22.80
N ILE A 286 10.07 -7.70 21.69
CA ILE A 286 10.28 -8.66 20.60
C ILE A 286 11.43 -9.61 20.96
N SER A 287 11.18 -10.92 20.80
CA SER A 287 12.21 -11.95 20.99
C SER A 287 13.48 -11.63 20.16
N PRO A 288 14.71 -11.81 20.71
CA PRO A 288 15.04 -12.51 21.97
C PRO A 288 15.01 -11.61 23.22
N CYS A 289 14.76 -10.30 23.11
CA CYS A 289 14.76 -9.39 24.25
C CYS A 289 13.53 -9.58 25.15
N GLY A 290 12.37 -9.90 24.58
CA GLY A 290 11.12 -10.09 25.28
C GLY A 290 10.32 -11.31 24.79
N PRO A 291 9.09 -11.48 25.30
CA PRO A 291 8.29 -12.69 25.08
C PRO A 291 7.52 -12.70 23.74
N VAL A 292 7.49 -11.60 22.99
CA VAL A 292 6.75 -11.49 21.73
C VAL A 292 7.54 -12.13 20.60
N TYR A 293 7.08 -13.26 20.10
CA TYR A 293 7.81 -14.02 19.09
C TYR A 293 7.59 -13.52 17.67
N GLN A 294 8.69 -13.37 16.94
CA GLN A 294 8.75 -13.19 15.49
C GLN A 294 10.04 -13.83 14.97
N ALA A 295 9.97 -14.50 13.83
CA ALA A 295 11.12 -15.08 13.16
C ALA A 295 10.88 -15.11 11.64
N GLY A 296 11.95 -15.13 10.86
CA GLY A 296 11.92 -15.25 9.41
C GLY A 296 13.29 -15.60 8.84
N THR A 297 13.38 -16.73 8.13
CA THR A 297 14.65 -17.21 7.55
C THR A 297 15.30 -16.18 6.63
N LEU A 298 14.50 -15.41 5.89
CA LEU A 298 14.96 -14.42 4.92
C LEU A 298 14.76 -12.97 5.39
N SER A 299 14.32 -12.76 6.64
CA SER A 299 14.23 -11.41 7.22
C SER A 299 15.63 -10.77 7.27
N GLY A 300 15.77 -9.57 6.71
CA GLY A 300 17.08 -8.92 6.60
C GLY A 300 17.99 -9.52 5.52
N ASN A 301 17.41 -10.21 4.52
CA ASN A 301 18.20 -10.76 3.40
C ASN A 301 19.13 -9.71 2.81
N PRO A 302 20.46 -10.00 2.66
CA PRO A 302 21.45 -8.98 2.28
C PRO A 302 21.22 -8.37 0.90
N VAL A 303 20.69 -9.13 -0.06
CA VAL A 303 20.37 -8.62 -1.40
C VAL A 303 19.17 -7.67 -1.34
N ALA A 304 18.15 -8.04 -0.57
CA ALA A 304 16.97 -7.19 -0.36
C ALA A 304 17.33 -5.93 0.44
N MET A 305 18.17 -6.03 1.46
CA MET A 305 18.66 -4.87 2.21
C MET A 305 19.50 -3.93 1.34
N ALA A 306 20.36 -4.45 0.45
CA ALA A 306 21.12 -3.64 -0.48
C ALA A 306 20.22 -2.82 -1.41
N ALA A 307 19.18 -3.43 -1.97
CA ALA A 307 18.20 -2.73 -2.79
C ALA A 307 17.49 -1.63 -2.00
N GLY A 308 16.91 -1.99 -0.85
CA GLY A 308 16.14 -1.08 -0.01
C GLY A 308 16.99 0.08 0.52
N PHE A 309 18.16 -0.21 1.06
CA PHE A 309 19.05 0.82 1.61
C PHE A 309 19.50 1.82 0.55
N THR A 310 19.84 1.33 -0.66
CA THR A 310 20.20 2.22 -1.78
C THR A 310 19.04 3.16 -2.13
N GLN A 311 17.81 2.64 -2.22
CA GLN A 311 16.64 3.46 -2.49
C GLN A 311 16.39 4.49 -1.39
N LEU A 312 16.43 4.08 -0.13
CA LEU A 312 16.18 4.99 1.00
C LEU A 312 17.22 6.10 1.10
N LYS A 313 18.50 5.78 0.90
CA LYS A 313 19.55 6.80 0.84
C LYS A 313 19.30 7.79 -0.29
N TYR A 314 18.99 7.31 -1.47
CA TYR A 314 18.69 8.17 -2.61
C TYR A 314 17.52 9.11 -2.33
N LEU A 315 16.42 8.58 -1.78
CA LEU A 315 15.25 9.38 -1.42
C LEU A 315 15.55 10.42 -0.32
N TYR A 316 16.42 10.10 0.62
CA TYR A 316 16.82 11.03 1.68
C TYR A 316 17.74 12.13 1.16
N GLU A 317 18.68 11.81 0.29
CA GLU A 317 19.60 12.75 -0.34
C GLU A 317 18.90 13.66 -1.37
N HIS A 318 17.73 13.25 -1.90
CA HIS A 318 16.97 13.92 -2.94
C HIS A 318 15.52 14.21 -2.51
N GLN A 319 15.33 14.89 -1.40
CA GLN A 319 13.98 15.17 -0.87
C GLN A 319 13.11 16.08 -1.75
N GLU A 320 13.71 16.81 -2.71
CA GLU A 320 12.98 17.53 -3.76
C GLU A 320 12.04 16.64 -4.57
N ILE A 321 12.31 15.35 -4.64
CA ILE A 321 11.46 14.32 -5.29
C ILE A 321 10.01 14.39 -4.81
N TYR A 322 9.78 14.59 -3.51
CA TYR A 322 8.43 14.64 -2.96
C TYR A 322 7.65 15.85 -3.47
N LYS A 323 8.33 17.00 -3.60
CA LYS A 323 7.73 18.20 -4.19
C LYS A 323 7.43 17.98 -5.68
N ASP A 324 8.37 17.38 -6.40
CA ASP A 324 8.20 17.09 -7.84
C ASP A 324 7.07 16.11 -8.09
N LEU A 325 6.97 15.04 -7.30
CA LEU A 325 5.87 14.08 -7.37
C LEU A 325 4.52 14.73 -7.07
N LYS A 326 4.46 15.67 -6.12
CA LYS A 326 3.25 16.44 -5.84
C LYS A 326 2.86 17.31 -7.02
N ILE A 327 3.81 18.02 -7.64
CA ILE A 327 3.56 18.84 -8.83
C ILE A 327 3.06 17.96 -10.00
N LYS A 328 3.70 16.83 -10.23
CA LYS A 328 3.27 15.87 -11.27
C LYS A 328 1.89 15.29 -10.97
N GLY A 329 1.59 15.01 -9.70
CA GLY A 329 0.27 14.57 -9.25
C GLY A 329 -0.81 15.63 -9.54
N GLU A 330 -0.56 16.87 -9.18
CA GLU A 330 -1.47 17.98 -9.52
C GLU A 330 -1.67 18.13 -11.04
N LYS A 331 -0.61 17.99 -11.84
CA LYS A 331 -0.71 18.03 -13.30
C LYS A 331 -1.56 16.89 -13.84
N LEU A 332 -1.29 15.65 -13.45
CA LEU A 332 -1.98 14.46 -13.97
C LEU A 332 -3.40 14.34 -13.41
N TYR A 333 -3.52 14.31 -12.11
CA TYR A 333 -4.79 13.98 -11.43
C TYR A 333 -5.74 15.19 -11.41
N GLY A 334 -5.19 16.40 -11.22
CA GLY A 334 -5.91 17.64 -11.41
C GLY A 334 -6.35 17.82 -12.87
N GLY A 335 -5.51 17.42 -13.83
CA GLY A 335 -5.84 17.35 -15.25
C GLY A 335 -6.98 16.38 -15.55
N LEU A 336 -6.94 15.16 -14.98
CA LEU A 336 -8.04 14.18 -15.08
C LEU A 336 -9.35 14.72 -14.51
N LYS A 337 -9.30 15.38 -13.34
CA LYS A 337 -10.48 16.03 -12.74
C LYS A 337 -11.08 17.08 -13.65
N LYS A 338 -10.26 17.93 -14.28
CA LYS A 338 -10.71 18.91 -15.28
C LYS A 338 -11.36 18.25 -16.49
N ILE A 339 -10.80 17.14 -16.99
CA ILE A 339 -11.38 16.40 -18.13
C ILE A 339 -12.78 15.88 -17.77
N VAL A 340 -12.97 15.34 -16.55
CA VAL A 340 -14.25 14.87 -16.03
C VAL A 340 -15.25 16.04 -15.97
N GLU A 341 -14.85 17.17 -15.43
CA GLU A 341 -15.66 18.39 -15.32
C GLU A 341 -16.03 18.96 -16.71
N GLU A 342 -15.06 19.12 -17.62
CA GLU A 342 -15.26 19.64 -18.99
C GLU A 342 -16.24 18.79 -19.81
N LYS A 343 -16.23 17.48 -19.58
CA LYS A 343 -17.14 16.53 -20.25
C LYS A 343 -18.50 16.41 -19.56
N GLY A 344 -18.69 17.06 -18.41
CA GLY A 344 -19.92 16.95 -17.61
C GLY A 344 -20.20 15.54 -17.09
N LEU A 345 -19.14 14.75 -16.83
CA LEU A 345 -19.24 13.37 -16.37
C LEU A 345 -19.47 13.35 -14.84
N PRO A 346 -20.36 12.48 -14.33
CA PRO A 346 -20.65 12.41 -12.89
C PRO A 346 -19.64 11.50 -12.16
N TYR A 347 -18.35 11.68 -12.43
CA TYR A 347 -17.31 10.83 -11.83
C TYR A 347 -16.48 11.61 -10.80
N GLN A 348 -15.92 10.89 -9.83
CA GLN A 348 -15.09 11.48 -8.78
C GLN A 348 -13.62 11.16 -9.04
N VAL A 349 -12.74 12.10 -8.78
CA VAL A 349 -11.28 11.89 -8.81
C VAL A 349 -10.72 12.29 -7.46
N ASN A 350 -10.23 11.30 -6.72
CA ASN A 350 -9.54 11.51 -5.46
C ASN A 350 -8.04 11.34 -5.68
N TYR A 351 -7.24 12.21 -5.10
CA TYR A 351 -5.79 12.08 -5.13
C TYR A 351 -5.13 12.75 -3.91
N ASP A 352 -3.95 12.27 -3.59
CA ASP A 352 -3.02 12.93 -2.67
C ASP A 352 -1.59 12.67 -3.14
N SER A 353 -0.85 13.75 -3.41
CA SER A 353 0.52 13.69 -3.94
C SER A 353 0.65 12.79 -5.19
N SER A 354 1.34 11.66 -5.08
CA SER A 354 1.60 10.70 -6.17
C SER A 354 0.63 9.52 -6.23
N LEU A 355 -0.52 9.62 -5.55
CA LEU A 355 -1.57 8.59 -5.46
C LEU A 355 -2.90 9.12 -5.96
N ALA A 356 -3.62 8.37 -6.79
CA ALA A 356 -4.97 8.74 -7.22
C ALA A 356 -5.85 7.55 -7.57
N SER A 357 -7.15 7.79 -7.61
CA SER A 357 -8.15 6.92 -8.23
C SER A 357 -9.26 7.76 -8.87
N ILE A 358 -9.77 7.28 -10.01
CA ILE A 358 -11.04 7.74 -10.57
C ILE A 358 -12.13 6.77 -10.12
N PHE A 359 -13.28 7.30 -9.69
CA PHE A 359 -14.45 6.52 -9.28
C PHE A 359 -15.62 6.84 -10.19
N PHE A 360 -16.24 5.81 -10.74
CA PHE A 360 -17.37 5.92 -11.68
C PHE A 360 -18.69 6.02 -10.91
N THR A 361 -18.84 7.08 -10.11
CA THR A 361 -20.00 7.38 -9.29
C THR A 361 -20.21 8.89 -9.17
N ASP A 362 -21.44 9.32 -9.00
CA ASP A 362 -21.82 10.71 -8.72
C ASP A 362 -21.70 11.11 -7.24
N GLN A 363 -21.46 10.12 -6.36
CA GLN A 363 -21.33 10.36 -4.92
C GLN A 363 -19.92 10.78 -4.54
N GLU A 364 -19.80 11.69 -3.56
CA GLU A 364 -18.52 12.00 -2.91
C GLU A 364 -17.91 10.73 -2.29
N VAL A 365 -16.73 10.32 -2.74
CA VAL A 365 -16.05 9.14 -2.22
C VAL A 365 -15.15 9.52 -1.07
N LYS A 366 -15.52 9.11 0.13
CA LYS A 366 -14.86 9.44 1.41
C LYS A 366 -14.64 8.25 2.35
N ASP A 367 -15.22 7.09 2.01
CA ASP A 367 -15.17 5.85 2.77
C ASP A 367 -15.44 4.65 1.86
N TYR A 368 -15.39 3.45 2.43
CA TYR A 368 -15.61 2.21 1.68
C TYR A 368 -17.04 2.09 1.11
N VAL A 369 -18.04 2.58 1.83
CA VAL A 369 -19.44 2.52 1.38
C VAL A 369 -19.62 3.37 0.13
N SER A 370 -19.14 4.60 0.16
CA SER A 370 -19.19 5.49 -1.01
C SER A 370 -18.30 5.01 -2.16
N ALA A 371 -17.13 4.42 -1.89
CA ALA A 371 -16.28 3.83 -2.95
C ALA A 371 -17.01 2.69 -3.70
N LYS A 372 -17.79 1.88 -2.99
CA LYS A 372 -18.57 0.75 -3.56
C LYS A 372 -19.74 1.17 -4.45
N THR A 373 -20.11 2.44 -4.48
CA THR A 373 -21.14 2.94 -5.42
C THR A 373 -20.63 3.08 -6.85
N SER A 374 -19.31 2.88 -7.07
CA SER A 374 -18.70 2.95 -8.40
C SER A 374 -19.21 1.85 -9.33
N ASP A 375 -19.50 2.23 -10.57
CA ASP A 375 -19.85 1.32 -11.66
C ASP A 375 -18.62 0.57 -12.16
N LEU A 376 -18.55 -0.72 -11.84
CA LEU A 376 -17.41 -1.58 -12.19
C LEU A 376 -17.34 -1.92 -13.69
N ASP A 377 -18.47 -1.91 -14.40
CA ASP A 377 -18.51 -2.15 -15.85
C ASP A 377 -17.96 -0.93 -16.60
N LEU A 378 -18.27 0.28 -16.15
CA LEU A 378 -17.67 1.51 -16.69
C LEU A 378 -16.17 1.54 -16.40
N PHE A 379 -15.73 1.17 -15.20
CA PHE A 379 -14.30 1.04 -14.90
C PHE A 379 -13.62 0.05 -15.85
N ALA A 380 -14.21 -1.12 -16.09
CA ALA A 380 -13.64 -2.12 -16.98
C ALA A 380 -13.53 -1.61 -18.43
N LYS A 381 -14.50 -0.84 -18.91
CA LYS A 381 -14.45 -0.20 -20.23
C LYS A 381 -13.36 0.85 -20.28
N TYR A 382 -13.28 1.73 -19.27
CA TYR A 382 -12.22 2.73 -19.16
C TYR A 382 -10.83 2.10 -19.14
N PHE A 383 -10.61 1.08 -18.32
CA PHE A 383 -9.36 0.33 -18.28
C PHE A 383 -8.95 -0.19 -19.67
N LYS A 384 -9.88 -0.83 -20.38
CA LYS A 384 -9.65 -1.33 -21.75
C LYS A 384 -9.34 -0.20 -22.73
N GLY A 385 -10.02 0.93 -22.60
CA GLY A 385 -9.76 2.15 -23.37
C GLY A 385 -8.36 2.71 -23.14
N MET A 386 -7.90 2.72 -21.90
CA MET A 386 -6.55 3.15 -21.53
C MET A 386 -5.49 2.16 -22.04
N LEU A 387 -5.71 0.86 -21.84
CA LEU A 387 -4.77 -0.17 -22.29
C LEU A 387 -4.57 -0.14 -23.82
N LYS A 388 -5.64 0.06 -24.59
CA LYS A 388 -5.57 0.25 -26.07
C LYS A 388 -4.74 1.47 -26.47
N ARG A 389 -4.62 2.47 -25.60
CA ARG A 389 -3.84 3.69 -25.83
C ARG A 389 -2.43 3.61 -25.24
N GLY A 390 -2.01 2.42 -24.83
CA GLY A 390 -0.67 2.19 -24.29
C GLY A 390 -0.47 2.65 -22.85
N ILE A 391 -1.56 2.78 -22.07
CA ILE A 391 -1.52 3.14 -20.64
C ILE A 391 -1.99 1.95 -19.82
N HIS A 392 -1.17 1.50 -18.87
CA HIS A 392 -1.45 0.36 -18.01
C HIS A 392 -1.82 0.84 -16.60
N LEU A 393 -3.09 0.67 -16.25
CA LEU A 393 -3.64 0.95 -14.93
C LEU A 393 -3.74 -0.35 -14.12
N ALA A 394 -4.02 -0.24 -12.82
CA ALA A 394 -4.41 -1.39 -12.02
C ALA A 394 -5.73 -1.96 -12.52
N PRO A 395 -5.86 -3.31 -12.68
CA PRO A 395 -7.06 -3.94 -13.24
C PRO A 395 -8.19 -4.10 -12.19
N SER A 396 -8.37 -3.11 -11.33
CA SER A 396 -9.40 -3.04 -10.30
C SER A 396 -9.73 -1.59 -9.94
N GLN A 397 -11.03 -1.29 -9.83
CA GLN A 397 -11.54 0.01 -9.39
C GLN A 397 -10.98 0.45 -8.02
N PHE A 398 -10.70 -0.52 -7.14
CA PHE A 398 -10.33 -0.26 -5.74
C PHE A 398 -8.81 -0.16 -5.52
N GLU A 399 -8.05 -0.09 -6.59
CA GLU A 399 -6.59 0.09 -6.54
C GLU A 399 -6.18 1.52 -6.88
N ALA A 400 -5.03 1.92 -6.38
CA ALA A 400 -4.45 3.23 -6.65
C ALA A 400 -3.67 3.25 -7.96
N MET A 401 -3.65 4.39 -8.63
CA MET A 401 -2.63 4.79 -9.58
C MET A 401 -1.43 5.37 -8.81
N PHE A 402 -0.23 5.07 -9.28
CA PHE A 402 1.01 5.55 -8.70
C PHE A 402 1.81 6.36 -9.72
N LEU A 403 2.40 7.47 -9.26
CA LEU A 403 3.42 8.20 -10.01
C LEU A 403 4.81 7.89 -9.46
N SER A 404 5.78 7.81 -10.38
CA SER A 404 7.20 7.74 -10.08
C SER A 404 7.94 8.96 -10.64
N THR A 405 9.18 9.16 -10.21
CA THR A 405 10.04 10.22 -10.74
C THR A 405 10.28 10.09 -12.25
N ALA A 406 10.17 8.88 -12.78
CA ALA A 406 10.39 8.55 -14.19
C ALA A 406 9.25 9.00 -15.13
N HIS A 407 8.07 9.35 -14.61
CA HIS A 407 6.99 9.95 -15.40
C HIS A 407 7.36 11.39 -15.71
N THR A 408 7.74 11.67 -16.96
CA THR A 408 8.07 13.04 -17.41
C THR A 408 6.80 13.83 -17.71
N ASP A 409 6.95 15.14 -17.91
CA ASP A 409 5.83 16.01 -18.28
C ASP A 409 5.17 15.59 -19.59
N GLU A 410 5.98 15.14 -20.56
CA GLU A 410 5.50 14.65 -21.87
C GLU A 410 4.67 13.37 -21.69
N VAL A 411 5.13 12.42 -20.86
CA VAL A 411 4.39 11.18 -20.55
C VAL A 411 3.08 11.50 -19.84
N ILE A 412 3.07 12.49 -18.97
CA ILE A 412 1.85 12.94 -18.29
C ILE A 412 0.86 13.54 -19.28
N ASP A 413 1.34 14.38 -20.22
CA ASP A 413 0.49 15.00 -21.24
C ASP A 413 -0.09 13.94 -22.20
N GLU A 414 0.72 12.97 -22.66
CA GLU A 414 0.25 11.81 -23.44
C GLU A 414 -0.80 10.99 -22.67
N THR A 415 -0.62 10.84 -21.36
CA THR A 415 -1.58 10.11 -20.51
C THR A 415 -2.89 10.86 -20.38
N LEU A 416 -2.86 12.18 -20.21
CA LEU A 416 -4.09 13.01 -20.18
C LEU A 416 -4.86 12.93 -21.48
N ASP A 417 -4.18 12.92 -22.62
CA ASP A 417 -4.82 12.73 -23.94
C ASP A 417 -5.47 11.35 -24.04
N ALA A 418 -4.79 10.30 -23.57
CA ALA A 418 -5.34 8.95 -23.50
C ALA A 418 -6.58 8.87 -22.58
N MET A 419 -6.54 9.52 -21.41
CA MET A 419 -7.68 9.62 -20.48
C MET A 419 -8.86 10.33 -21.10
N ARG A 420 -8.63 11.46 -21.78
CA ARG A 420 -9.66 12.21 -22.50
C ARG A 420 -10.33 11.38 -23.59
N GLY A 421 -9.54 10.61 -24.34
CA GLY A 421 -10.04 9.68 -25.35
C GLY A 421 -10.82 8.52 -24.75
N ALA A 422 -10.29 7.86 -23.73
CA ALA A 422 -10.93 6.71 -23.08
C ALA A 422 -12.26 7.09 -22.39
N LEU A 423 -12.33 8.26 -21.75
CA LEU A 423 -13.58 8.81 -21.18
C LEU A 423 -14.57 9.29 -22.25
N GLY A 424 -14.10 9.56 -23.46
CA GLY A 424 -14.97 9.91 -24.59
C GLY A 424 -15.61 8.69 -25.28
N ASP A 425 -15.03 7.50 -25.06
CA ASP A 425 -15.53 6.24 -25.64
C ASP A 425 -16.59 5.55 -24.73
N LEU A 426 -16.83 6.06 -23.51
CA LEU A 426 -17.83 5.51 -22.55
C LEU A 426 -19.25 5.99 -22.87
#